data_648b34084de0428d9ec9297c625feff7
#
_entry.id   648b34084de0428d9ec9297c625feff7
#
_cell.length_a   1.000
_cell.length_b   1.000
_cell.length_c   1.000
_cell.angle_alpha   90.00
_cell.angle_beta   90.00
_cell.angle_gamma   90.00
#
_symmetry.space_group_name_H-M   'P 1'
#
loop_
_entity.id
_entity.type
_entity.pdbx_description
1 polymer ?
#
loop_
_entity_poly.entity_id
_entity_poly.type
_entity_poly.pdbx_seq_one_letter_code
_entity_poly.pdbx_strand_id
1 'polypeptide(L)'
;MQPTVSQYLSNAAEPEAVLADSIVEDFGHAIEIPAYGEKESLLETLASVPAGPIAPVLATVVVNARGDSPPEVLETNRLALEEIGRVFGPGRPLSEDPPARLHDHPHGRLLVIDRSASGRFLPAGQGIGLARKIGCDLLLRLHAGGRLRSSWIHATDADTVLPADYFEQVAGLDPASTAAAIYFFEHRFSGDEDLARAGRLYEISLRYHTLGLAWAGSPYAYEGMGSCLAIPASAYARVGGFPKKNEIEDFTVLNDLAKVGRIERLAGTPVGLAGRISTRVPTSTGRALSVLARQPGAQASFQLRHPLVYAHLAAWIRVLAALARRSDDVHTPLSALPHGTPFFRADLLEEALSEMGAFEAVREAIREPGDERTVLSRLHSSFDAFSTRDLLDALRDGGIASLPYLEALAEAPFTGLADSTEEDPESLRAFLARRERDLASAPAGVPSLEIPQA
;
A
#
# COMPACT_ATOMS: atom_id res chain seq x y z
N MET A 1 -10.60 20.56 -10.75
CA MET A 1 -10.96 20.80 -9.32
C MET A 1 -11.21 19.44 -8.69
N GLN A 2 -10.53 19.11 -7.60
CA GLN A 2 -10.73 17.82 -6.90
C GLN A 2 -12.12 17.79 -6.25
N PRO A 3 -12.83 16.64 -6.26
CA PRO A 3 -14.18 16.55 -5.71
C PRO A 3 -14.18 16.69 -4.18
N THR A 4 -15.21 17.33 -3.64
CA THR A 4 -15.52 17.26 -2.22
C THR A 4 -16.15 15.91 -1.87
N VAL A 5 -16.20 15.56 -0.58
CA VAL A 5 -16.86 14.32 -0.12
C VAL A 5 -18.30 14.24 -0.65
N SER A 6 -19.07 15.33 -0.59
CA SER A 6 -20.45 15.37 -1.09
C SER A 6 -20.54 15.14 -2.61
N GLN A 7 -19.66 15.77 -3.38
CA GLN A 7 -19.61 15.59 -4.83
C GLN A 7 -19.24 14.16 -5.19
N TYR A 8 -18.27 13.58 -4.49
CA TYR A 8 -17.87 12.19 -4.68
C TYR A 8 -19.03 11.22 -4.41
N LEU A 9 -19.68 11.35 -3.26
CA LEU A 9 -20.80 10.51 -2.86
C LEU A 9 -22.00 10.60 -3.86
N SER A 10 -22.20 11.76 -4.49
CA SER A 10 -23.28 11.95 -5.44
C SER A 10 -22.97 11.41 -6.84
N ASN A 11 -21.68 11.37 -7.25
CA ASN A 11 -21.32 11.13 -8.65
C ASN A 11 -20.46 9.88 -8.89
N ALA A 12 -19.76 9.37 -7.88
CA ALA A 12 -18.73 8.36 -8.04
C ALA A 12 -18.76 7.21 -7.03
N ALA A 13 -19.53 7.33 -5.96
CA ALA A 13 -19.68 6.26 -4.97
C ALA A 13 -20.46 5.08 -5.53
N GLU A 14 -20.13 3.88 -5.06
CA GLU A 14 -20.86 2.66 -5.43
C GLU A 14 -22.29 2.68 -4.86
N PRO A 15 -23.24 2.02 -5.54
CA PRO A 15 -24.66 2.03 -5.12
C PRO A 15 -24.86 1.53 -3.68
N GLU A 16 -24.04 0.58 -3.22
CA GLU A 16 -24.13 0.01 -1.87
C GLU A 16 -23.86 1.03 -0.76
N ALA A 17 -23.23 2.17 -1.08
CA ALA A 17 -23.01 3.23 -0.10
C ALA A 17 -24.32 3.70 0.55
N VAL A 18 -25.46 3.60 -0.13
CA VAL A 18 -26.78 3.99 0.40
C VAL A 18 -27.22 3.12 1.60
N LEU A 19 -26.64 1.92 1.76
CA LEU A 19 -26.90 1.07 2.93
C LEU A 19 -26.58 1.78 4.25
N ALA A 20 -25.63 2.71 4.22
CA ALA A 20 -25.29 3.55 5.36
C ALA A 20 -26.50 4.31 5.95
N ASP A 21 -27.48 4.68 5.12
CA ASP A 21 -28.67 5.42 5.55
C ASP A 21 -29.62 4.57 6.42
N SER A 22 -29.51 3.24 6.32
CA SER A 22 -30.27 2.27 7.15
C SER A 22 -29.59 1.92 8.47
N ILE A 23 -28.38 2.44 8.69
CA ILE A 23 -27.62 2.25 9.94
C ILE A 23 -27.88 3.46 10.83
N VAL A 24 -28.50 3.20 11.97
CA VAL A 24 -28.91 4.26 12.93
C VAL A 24 -27.89 4.46 14.06
N GLU A 25 -27.00 3.50 14.22
CA GLU A 25 -25.95 3.50 15.24
C GLU A 25 -24.82 4.47 14.86
N ASP A 26 -24.18 5.08 15.87
CA ASP A 26 -22.98 5.89 15.72
C ASP A 26 -21.73 5.06 16.04
N PHE A 27 -20.64 5.30 15.32
CA PHE A 27 -19.37 4.59 15.49
C PHE A 27 -18.23 5.56 15.73
N GLY A 28 -17.27 5.13 16.58
CA GLY A 28 -16.02 5.84 16.78
C GLY A 28 -15.04 5.62 15.64
N HIS A 29 -14.88 4.35 15.25
CA HIS A 29 -13.97 3.90 14.20
C HIS A 29 -14.64 2.89 13.28
N ALA A 30 -14.10 2.73 12.08
CA ALA A 30 -14.56 1.72 11.13
C ALA A 30 -13.41 1.15 10.30
N ILE A 31 -13.58 -0.10 9.87
CA ILE A 31 -12.62 -0.82 9.03
C ILE A 31 -13.35 -1.56 7.92
N GLU A 32 -12.77 -1.56 6.72
CA GLU A 32 -13.21 -2.31 5.55
C GLU A 32 -12.35 -3.55 5.35
N ILE A 33 -12.99 -4.68 4.99
CA ILE A 33 -12.37 -6.00 4.83
C ILE A 33 -12.98 -6.68 3.59
N PRO A 34 -12.28 -6.76 2.44
CA PRO A 34 -12.73 -7.54 1.30
C PRO A 34 -12.47 -9.03 1.55
N ALA A 35 -13.44 -9.89 1.30
CA ALA A 35 -13.29 -11.33 1.49
C ALA A 35 -13.58 -12.09 0.19
N TYR A 36 -12.59 -12.87 -0.30
CA TYR A 36 -12.68 -13.67 -1.51
C TYR A 36 -12.10 -15.06 -1.28
N GLY A 37 -12.96 -16.05 -1.05
CA GLY A 37 -12.55 -17.42 -0.76
C GLY A 37 -11.80 -17.55 0.58
N GLU A 38 -12.20 -16.76 1.57
CA GLU A 38 -11.64 -16.74 2.92
C GLU A 38 -12.72 -17.14 3.93
N LYS A 39 -12.42 -18.09 4.80
CA LYS A 39 -13.34 -18.51 5.86
C LYS A 39 -12.67 -18.48 7.22
N GLU A 40 -11.73 -19.41 7.49
CA GLU A 40 -11.05 -19.49 8.78
C GLU A 40 -10.24 -18.21 9.06
N SER A 41 -9.50 -17.74 8.08
CA SER A 41 -8.72 -16.50 8.15
C SER A 41 -9.61 -15.28 8.38
N LEU A 42 -10.76 -15.18 7.69
CA LEU A 42 -11.70 -14.08 7.90
C LEU A 42 -12.22 -14.05 9.35
N LEU A 43 -12.53 -15.20 9.94
CA LEU A 43 -12.97 -15.25 11.32
C LEU A 43 -11.85 -14.87 12.31
N GLU A 44 -10.60 -15.25 12.03
CA GLU A 44 -9.44 -14.81 12.81
C GLU A 44 -9.26 -13.28 12.70
N THR A 45 -9.37 -12.73 11.49
CA THR A 45 -9.31 -11.29 11.26
C THR A 45 -10.41 -10.56 12.04
N LEU A 46 -11.66 -11.03 11.94
CA LEU A 46 -12.78 -10.41 12.66
C LEU A 46 -12.60 -10.48 14.18
N ALA A 47 -12.11 -11.61 14.70
CA ALA A 47 -11.83 -11.76 16.13
C ALA A 47 -10.69 -10.83 16.60
N SER A 48 -9.79 -10.43 15.71
CA SER A 48 -8.68 -9.54 16.02
C SER A 48 -9.04 -8.03 15.95
N VAL A 49 -10.20 -7.65 15.40
CA VAL A 49 -10.62 -6.25 15.35
C VAL A 49 -10.71 -5.68 16.78
N PRO A 50 -9.84 -4.74 17.17
CA PRO A 50 -9.78 -4.28 18.55
C PRO A 50 -10.87 -3.27 18.87
N ALA A 51 -11.08 -3.01 20.16
CA ALA A 51 -11.77 -1.82 20.59
C ALA A 51 -11.00 -0.58 20.14
N GLY A 52 -11.70 0.42 19.61
CA GLY A 52 -11.08 1.71 19.34
C GLY A 52 -11.08 2.61 20.57
N PRO A 53 -10.26 3.68 20.61
CA PRO A 53 -10.30 4.69 21.68
C PRO A 53 -11.65 5.41 21.75
N ILE A 54 -12.44 5.39 20.69
CA ILE A 54 -13.82 5.86 20.65
C ILE A 54 -14.69 4.67 20.23
N ALA A 55 -15.47 4.14 21.16
CA ALA A 55 -16.41 3.04 20.90
C ALA A 55 -17.76 3.57 20.37
N PRO A 56 -18.55 2.73 19.70
CA PRO A 56 -18.24 1.40 19.16
C PRO A 56 -17.48 1.42 17.85
N VAL A 57 -16.97 0.25 17.42
CA VAL A 57 -16.29 0.04 16.13
C VAL A 57 -17.26 -0.62 15.13
N LEU A 58 -17.15 -0.26 13.84
CA LEU A 58 -17.82 -0.95 12.75
C LEU A 58 -16.80 -1.70 11.90
N ALA A 59 -16.86 -3.04 11.90
CA ALA A 59 -16.20 -3.84 10.89
C ALA A 59 -17.15 -4.03 9.70
N THR A 60 -16.69 -3.75 8.47
CA THR A 60 -17.48 -3.92 7.25
C THR A 60 -16.80 -4.95 6.36
N VAL A 61 -17.47 -6.06 6.09
CA VAL A 61 -16.98 -7.15 5.24
C VAL A 61 -17.75 -7.14 3.93
N VAL A 62 -17.02 -7.15 2.81
CA VAL A 62 -17.57 -7.34 1.48
C VAL A 62 -17.16 -8.75 1.00
N VAL A 63 -18.05 -9.72 1.21
CA VAL A 63 -17.87 -11.09 0.69
C VAL A 63 -18.15 -11.04 -0.81
N ASN A 64 -17.14 -11.31 -1.62
CA ASN A 64 -17.23 -11.06 -3.06
C ASN A 64 -16.81 -12.26 -3.90
N ALA A 65 -17.37 -12.34 -5.10
CA ALA A 65 -16.93 -13.21 -6.18
C ALA A 65 -17.14 -12.51 -7.52
N ARG A 66 -16.42 -12.97 -8.52
CA ARG A 66 -16.61 -12.55 -9.93
C ARG A 66 -17.33 -13.64 -10.70
N GLY A 67 -17.87 -13.30 -11.86
CA GLY A 67 -18.54 -14.28 -12.72
C GLY A 67 -17.62 -15.41 -13.24
N ASP A 68 -16.30 -15.21 -13.19
CA ASP A 68 -15.25 -16.17 -13.55
C ASP A 68 -14.60 -16.85 -12.34
N SER A 69 -15.13 -16.66 -11.13
CA SER A 69 -14.60 -17.25 -9.91
C SER A 69 -14.75 -18.78 -9.90
N PRO A 70 -13.73 -19.52 -9.45
CA PRO A 70 -13.82 -20.97 -9.30
C PRO A 70 -14.94 -21.39 -8.34
N PRO A 71 -15.60 -22.56 -8.55
CA PRO A 71 -16.65 -23.05 -7.66
C PRO A 71 -16.24 -23.16 -6.19
N GLU A 72 -14.97 -23.47 -5.92
CA GLU A 72 -14.41 -23.60 -4.58
C GLU A 72 -14.46 -22.25 -3.82
N VAL A 73 -14.27 -21.14 -4.52
CA VAL A 73 -14.38 -19.80 -3.95
C VAL A 73 -15.83 -19.50 -3.55
N LEU A 74 -16.79 -19.85 -4.42
CA LEU A 74 -18.22 -19.65 -4.15
C LEU A 74 -18.67 -20.47 -2.93
N GLU A 75 -18.23 -21.72 -2.84
CA GLU A 75 -18.53 -22.58 -1.70
C GLU A 75 -17.85 -22.08 -0.42
N THR A 76 -16.59 -21.65 -0.48
CA THR A 76 -15.90 -21.06 0.68
C THR A 76 -16.61 -19.81 1.17
N ASN A 77 -17.03 -18.93 0.26
CA ASN A 77 -17.79 -17.73 0.61
C ASN A 77 -19.13 -18.05 1.27
N ARG A 78 -19.87 -19.05 0.73
CA ARG A 78 -21.12 -19.52 1.33
C ARG A 78 -20.91 -20.02 2.75
N LEU A 79 -19.89 -20.86 2.96
CA LEU A 79 -19.53 -21.38 4.29
C LEU A 79 -19.07 -20.27 5.25
N ALA A 80 -18.36 -19.24 4.73
CA ALA A 80 -17.96 -18.08 5.53
C ALA A 80 -19.17 -17.27 6.02
N LEU A 81 -20.16 -17.04 5.15
CA LEU A 81 -21.41 -16.34 5.51
C LEU A 81 -22.21 -17.13 6.57
N GLU A 82 -22.31 -18.44 6.42
CA GLU A 82 -22.96 -19.30 7.42
C GLU A 82 -22.26 -19.28 8.77
N GLU A 83 -20.92 -19.33 8.76
CA GLU A 83 -20.13 -19.33 9.98
C GLU A 83 -20.17 -17.97 10.68
N ILE A 84 -20.18 -16.85 9.93
CA ILE A 84 -20.44 -15.51 10.49
C ILE A 84 -21.80 -15.49 11.21
N GLY A 85 -22.85 -16.02 10.56
CA GLY A 85 -24.18 -16.11 11.18
C GLY A 85 -24.19 -16.99 12.44
N ARG A 86 -23.36 -18.03 12.49
CA ARG A 86 -23.24 -18.89 13.68
C ARG A 86 -22.50 -18.22 14.82
N VAL A 87 -21.38 -17.51 14.52
CA VAL A 87 -20.51 -16.87 15.53
C VAL A 87 -21.10 -15.54 16.04
N PHE A 88 -21.59 -14.69 15.14
CA PHE A 88 -22.04 -13.33 15.44
C PHE A 88 -23.58 -13.18 15.45
N GLY A 89 -24.30 -14.31 15.40
CA GLY A 89 -25.76 -14.32 15.34
C GLY A 89 -26.32 -14.05 13.93
N PRO A 90 -27.65 -14.13 13.75
CA PRO A 90 -28.30 -14.05 12.43
C PRO A 90 -28.21 -12.66 11.78
N GLY A 91 -27.86 -11.62 12.54
CA GLY A 91 -27.81 -10.25 12.09
C GLY A 91 -29.17 -9.66 11.68
N ARG A 92 -29.31 -8.35 11.83
CA ARG A 92 -30.46 -7.57 11.33
C ARG A 92 -30.30 -7.33 9.82
N PRO A 93 -31.30 -7.69 8.99
CA PRO A 93 -31.22 -7.39 7.55
C PRO A 93 -31.27 -5.88 7.33
N LEU A 94 -30.42 -5.38 6.42
CA LEU A 94 -30.41 -3.99 5.93
C LEU A 94 -30.88 -3.92 4.48
N SER A 95 -30.59 -4.94 3.65
CA SER A 95 -30.96 -5.04 2.27
C SER A 95 -31.09 -6.50 1.84
N GLU A 96 -31.93 -6.76 0.83
CA GLU A 96 -32.07 -8.05 0.18
C GLU A 96 -31.28 -8.08 -1.15
N ASP A 97 -30.97 -6.91 -1.73
CA ASP A 97 -30.23 -6.81 -2.99
C ASP A 97 -29.28 -5.60 -3.02
N PRO A 98 -27.95 -5.82 -2.90
CA PRO A 98 -27.35 -7.09 -2.45
C PRO A 98 -27.73 -7.39 -0.98
N PRO A 99 -27.71 -8.67 -0.57
CA PRO A 99 -27.98 -9.01 0.81
C PRO A 99 -26.94 -8.34 1.72
N ALA A 100 -27.44 -7.59 2.70
CA ALA A 100 -26.60 -6.96 3.68
C ALA A 100 -27.20 -7.15 5.08
N ARG A 101 -26.35 -7.54 6.05
CA ARG A 101 -26.75 -7.80 7.41
C ARG A 101 -25.84 -7.13 8.42
N LEU A 102 -26.41 -6.59 9.47
CA LEU A 102 -25.71 -5.99 10.59
C LEU A 102 -25.77 -6.94 11.80
N HIS A 103 -24.63 -7.52 12.13
CA HIS A 103 -24.47 -8.47 13.23
C HIS A 103 -23.90 -7.75 14.47
N ASP A 104 -24.01 -8.42 15.63
CA ASP A 104 -23.29 -8.01 16.83
C ASP A 104 -21.80 -8.35 16.70
N HIS A 105 -20.93 -7.50 17.26
CA HIS A 105 -19.49 -7.73 17.36
C HIS A 105 -19.02 -7.34 18.77
N PRO A 106 -18.04 -8.01 19.39
CA PRO A 106 -17.60 -7.73 20.75
C PRO A 106 -17.28 -6.27 21.02
N HIS A 107 -16.78 -5.54 20.02
CA HIS A 107 -16.40 -4.13 20.14
C HIS A 107 -17.33 -3.17 19.36
N GLY A 108 -18.50 -3.65 18.92
CA GLY A 108 -19.47 -2.82 18.22
C GLY A 108 -20.37 -3.58 17.28
N ARG A 109 -20.20 -3.41 15.96
CA ARG A 109 -21.03 -4.05 14.93
C ARG A 109 -20.17 -4.64 13.81
N LEU A 110 -20.71 -5.68 13.16
CA LEU A 110 -20.19 -6.27 11.96
C LEU A 110 -21.24 -6.16 10.84
N LEU A 111 -20.95 -5.35 9.83
CA LEU A 111 -21.73 -5.27 8.61
C LEU A 111 -21.17 -6.26 7.59
N VAL A 112 -22.02 -7.13 7.06
CA VAL A 112 -21.67 -8.07 5.99
C VAL A 112 -22.50 -7.75 4.75
N ILE A 113 -21.82 -7.52 3.62
CA ILE A 113 -22.41 -7.29 2.30
C ILE A 113 -22.05 -8.49 1.41
N ASP A 114 -23.06 -9.20 0.89
CA ASP A 114 -22.86 -10.37 0.04
C ASP A 114 -22.90 -10.00 -1.44
N ARG A 115 -21.73 -9.98 -2.07
CA ARG A 115 -21.49 -9.82 -3.51
C ARG A 115 -20.99 -11.12 -4.15
N SER A 116 -21.31 -12.28 -3.54
CA SER A 116 -20.87 -13.61 -3.97
C SER A 116 -22.00 -14.54 -4.42
N ALA A 117 -23.26 -14.15 -4.24
CA ALA A 117 -24.40 -14.92 -4.70
C ALA A 117 -24.64 -14.78 -6.21
N SER A 118 -25.27 -15.77 -6.83
CA SER A 118 -25.63 -15.74 -8.26
C SER A 118 -26.44 -14.48 -8.61
N GLY A 119 -26.09 -13.84 -9.69
CA GLY A 119 -26.70 -12.56 -10.13
C GLY A 119 -26.15 -11.33 -9.42
N ARG A 120 -25.21 -11.46 -8.45
CA ARG A 120 -24.64 -10.35 -7.67
C ARG A 120 -23.11 -10.28 -7.75
N PHE A 121 -22.52 -11.10 -8.58
CA PHE A 121 -21.06 -11.13 -8.78
C PHE A 121 -20.52 -9.76 -9.21
N LEU A 122 -19.31 -9.48 -8.78
CA LEU A 122 -18.57 -8.34 -9.28
C LEU A 122 -18.22 -8.56 -10.76
N PRO A 123 -18.14 -7.49 -11.59
CA PRO A 123 -17.71 -7.61 -12.98
C PRO A 123 -16.32 -8.24 -13.09
N ALA A 124 -16.09 -9.00 -14.13
CA ALA A 124 -14.77 -9.51 -14.48
C ALA A 124 -13.77 -8.35 -14.58
N GLY A 125 -12.58 -8.49 -14.00
CA GLY A 125 -11.56 -7.45 -14.02
C GLY A 125 -11.68 -6.38 -12.91
N GLN A 126 -12.70 -6.41 -12.03
CA GLN A 126 -12.88 -5.40 -10.99
C GLN A 126 -12.71 -5.91 -9.54
N GLY A 127 -12.71 -7.17 -9.31
CA GLY A 127 -12.45 -7.96 -8.08
C GLY A 127 -12.23 -7.18 -6.78
N ILE A 128 -11.03 -7.31 -6.21
CA ILE A 128 -10.69 -6.76 -4.90
C ILE A 128 -10.82 -5.24 -4.84
N GLY A 129 -10.43 -4.53 -5.90
CA GLY A 129 -10.52 -3.06 -5.91
C GLY A 129 -11.95 -2.55 -5.82
N LEU A 130 -12.90 -3.21 -6.49
CA LEU A 130 -14.32 -2.88 -6.36
C LEU A 130 -14.87 -3.29 -4.99
N ALA A 131 -14.47 -4.43 -4.43
CA ALA A 131 -14.89 -4.85 -3.10
C ALA A 131 -14.46 -3.83 -2.03
N ARG A 132 -13.17 -3.38 -2.07
CA ARG A 132 -12.68 -2.30 -1.19
C ARG A 132 -13.46 -1.01 -1.39
N LYS A 133 -13.72 -0.64 -2.66
CA LYS A 133 -14.46 0.58 -2.98
C LYS A 133 -15.87 0.55 -2.39
N ILE A 134 -16.59 -0.56 -2.50
CA ILE A 134 -17.94 -0.74 -1.93
C ILE A 134 -17.92 -0.48 -0.42
N GLY A 135 -17.02 -1.13 0.30
CA GLY A 135 -16.93 -0.97 1.76
C GLY A 135 -16.49 0.43 2.16
N CYS A 136 -15.45 0.98 1.54
CA CYS A 136 -14.95 2.32 1.86
C CYS A 136 -15.95 3.43 1.51
N ASP A 137 -16.70 3.32 0.41
CA ASP A 137 -17.72 4.29 0.02
C ASP A 137 -18.88 4.33 1.03
N LEU A 138 -19.26 3.17 1.57
CA LEU A 138 -20.23 3.07 2.66
C LEU A 138 -19.72 3.77 3.93
N LEU A 139 -18.46 3.50 4.31
CA LEU A 139 -17.84 4.15 5.46
C LEU A 139 -17.71 5.67 5.27
N LEU A 140 -17.38 6.12 4.06
CA LEU A 140 -17.35 7.54 3.71
C LEU A 140 -18.74 8.18 3.86
N ARG A 141 -19.83 7.50 3.45
CA ARG A 141 -21.19 8.00 3.61
C ARG A 141 -21.60 8.06 5.07
N LEU A 142 -21.25 7.08 5.90
CA LEU A 142 -21.44 7.14 7.36
C LEU A 142 -20.72 8.36 7.98
N HIS A 143 -19.47 8.59 7.55
CA HIS A 143 -18.71 9.74 8.01
C HIS A 143 -19.36 11.07 7.60
N ALA A 144 -19.76 11.21 6.34
CA ALA A 144 -20.46 12.40 5.83
C ALA A 144 -21.81 12.65 6.52
N GLY A 145 -22.50 11.58 6.93
CA GLY A 145 -23.73 11.62 7.71
C GLY A 145 -23.54 11.87 9.21
N GLY A 146 -22.29 12.03 9.69
CA GLY A 146 -21.94 12.27 11.10
C GLY A 146 -22.06 11.04 12.01
N ARG A 147 -22.27 9.84 11.44
CA ARG A 147 -22.39 8.58 12.19
C ARG A 147 -21.07 7.84 12.38
N LEU A 148 -20.03 8.21 11.67
CA LEU A 148 -18.65 7.77 11.89
C LEU A 148 -17.82 8.98 12.33
N ARG A 149 -17.37 8.98 13.60
CA ARG A 149 -16.65 10.11 14.21
C ARG A 149 -15.23 10.24 13.70
N SER A 150 -14.55 9.10 13.50
CA SER A 150 -13.20 9.09 12.92
C SER A 150 -13.21 9.67 11.50
N SER A 151 -12.23 10.50 11.19
CA SER A 151 -11.96 10.95 9.82
C SER A 151 -11.22 9.89 8.99
N TRP A 152 -10.79 8.80 9.62
CA TRP A 152 -9.99 7.76 9.00
C TRP A 152 -10.88 6.58 8.58
N ILE A 153 -10.75 6.17 7.33
CA ILE A 153 -11.27 4.91 6.78
C ILE A 153 -10.11 3.93 6.78
N HIS A 154 -10.22 2.87 7.57
CA HIS A 154 -9.21 1.82 7.66
C HIS A 154 -9.55 0.70 6.67
N ALA A 155 -8.53 0.11 6.05
CA ALA A 155 -8.67 -1.03 5.15
C ALA A 155 -7.64 -2.11 5.50
N THR A 156 -8.11 -3.36 5.54
CA THR A 156 -7.26 -4.53 5.75
C THR A 156 -7.72 -5.70 4.89
N ASP A 157 -6.99 -6.83 4.91
CA ASP A 157 -7.39 -8.05 4.23
C ASP A 157 -8.06 -9.05 5.17
N ALA A 158 -8.75 -10.04 4.61
CA ALA A 158 -9.47 -11.08 5.35
C ALA A 158 -8.56 -12.17 5.94
N ASP A 159 -7.24 -11.98 5.91
CA ASP A 159 -6.23 -12.90 6.43
C ASP A 159 -5.16 -12.18 7.26
N THR A 160 -5.56 -11.13 7.96
CA THR A 160 -4.70 -10.32 8.83
C THR A 160 -5.04 -10.51 10.30
N VAL A 161 -4.08 -10.16 11.16
CA VAL A 161 -4.30 -10.04 12.61
C VAL A 161 -3.95 -8.63 13.03
N LEU A 162 -4.94 -7.91 13.53
CA LEU A 162 -4.82 -6.51 13.91
C LEU A 162 -4.28 -6.38 15.34
N PRO A 163 -3.34 -5.47 15.60
CA PRO A 163 -2.85 -5.20 16.94
C PRO A 163 -3.87 -4.44 17.78
N ALA A 164 -3.74 -4.52 19.10
CA ALA A 164 -4.67 -3.89 20.04
C ALA A 164 -4.73 -2.36 19.92
N ASP A 165 -3.62 -1.73 19.52
CA ASP A 165 -3.46 -0.29 19.32
C ASP A 165 -3.79 0.18 17.89
N TYR A 166 -4.39 -0.67 17.05
CA TYR A 166 -4.61 -0.43 15.62
C TYR A 166 -5.22 0.95 15.32
N PHE A 167 -6.35 1.29 15.93
CA PHE A 167 -7.02 2.56 15.68
C PHE A 167 -6.32 3.75 16.36
N GLU A 168 -5.49 3.50 17.37
CA GLU A 168 -4.77 4.55 18.10
C GLU A 168 -3.55 5.05 17.32
N GLN A 169 -2.97 4.22 16.47
CA GLN A 169 -1.73 4.54 15.75
C GLN A 169 -1.85 5.77 14.85
N VAL A 170 -3.05 6.11 14.36
CA VAL A 170 -3.29 7.30 13.53
C VAL A 170 -3.72 8.54 14.32
N ALA A 171 -3.93 8.42 15.63
CA ALA A 171 -4.51 9.49 16.46
C ALA A 171 -3.66 10.78 16.50
N GLY A 172 -2.34 10.66 16.32
CA GLY A 172 -1.41 11.79 16.29
C GLY A 172 -1.27 12.46 14.93
N LEU A 173 -1.89 11.94 13.87
CA LEU A 173 -1.77 12.46 12.52
C LEU A 173 -2.88 13.48 12.21
N ASP A 174 -2.52 14.54 11.50
CA ASP A 174 -3.48 15.51 10.99
C ASP A 174 -4.09 15.03 9.67
N PRO A 175 -5.39 14.68 9.62
CA PRO A 175 -6.06 14.20 8.42
C PRO A 175 -6.22 15.25 7.31
N ALA A 176 -5.92 16.53 7.59
CA ALA A 176 -5.97 17.59 6.58
C ALA A 176 -4.68 17.64 5.74
N SER A 177 -3.55 17.27 6.30
CA SER A 177 -2.23 17.28 5.64
C SER A 177 -1.73 15.89 5.25
N THR A 178 -2.29 14.82 5.84
CA THR A 178 -1.98 13.43 5.54
C THR A 178 -2.96 12.90 4.49
N ALA A 179 -2.46 12.22 3.47
CA ALA A 179 -3.30 11.58 2.46
C ALA A 179 -3.55 10.09 2.75
N ALA A 180 -2.59 9.41 3.34
CA ALA A 180 -2.76 8.06 3.88
C ALA A 180 -1.74 7.79 5.00
N ALA A 181 -2.05 6.82 5.84
CA ALA A 181 -1.12 6.21 6.77
C ALA A 181 -0.99 4.72 6.44
N ILE A 182 0.24 4.21 6.45
CA ILE A 182 0.55 2.81 6.20
C ILE A 182 1.02 2.20 7.50
N TYR A 183 0.32 1.16 7.95
CA TYR A 183 0.68 0.41 9.14
C TYR A 183 1.96 -0.38 8.91
N PHE A 184 2.79 -0.44 9.92
CA PHE A 184 3.91 -1.38 9.93
C PHE A 184 3.36 -2.80 9.95
N PHE A 185 3.99 -3.73 9.24
CA PHE A 185 3.52 -5.10 9.09
C PHE A 185 4.63 -6.12 9.31
N GLU A 186 4.24 -7.33 9.65
CA GLU A 186 5.10 -8.51 9.67
C GLU A 186 4.31 -9.73 9.18
N HIS A 187 4.93 -10.56 8.33
CA HIS A 187 4.30 -11.82 7.93
C HIS A 187 4.44 -12.88 9.02
N ARG A 188 3.34 -13.60 9.23
CA ARG A 188 3.23 -14.71 10.18
C ARG A 188 3.24 -16.01 9.41
N PHE A 189 4.22 -16.86 9.69
CA PHE A 189 4.36 -18.17 9.07
C PHE A 189 4.04 -19.26 10.08
N SER A 190 3.37 -20.34 9.62
CA SER A 190 3.04 -21.49 10.44
C SER A 190 3.47 -22.79 9.76
N GLY A 191 4.33 -23.57 10.41
CA GLY A 191 4.55 -24.98 10.14
C GLY A 191 5.43 -25.37 8.95
N ASP A 192 5.69 -24.51 7.99
CA ASP A 192 6.53 -24.78 6.82
C ASP A 192 7.79 -23.86 6.84
N GLU A 193 8.95 -24.44 7.13
CA GLU A 193 10.20 -23.69 7.25
C GLU A 193 10.69 -23.16 5.90
N ASP A 194 10.42 -23.85 4.80
CA ASP A 194 10.77 -23.36 3.47
C ASP A 194 9.92 -22.13 3.07
N LEU A 195 8.64 -22.18 3.42
CA LEU A 195 7.75 -21.03 3.27
C LEU A 195 8.15 -19.86 4.18
N ALA A 196 8.50 -20.14 5.43
CA ALA A 196 8.95 -19.11 6.38
C ALA A 196 10.25 -18.45 5.89
N ARG A 197 11.21 -19.23 5.39
CA ARG A 197 12.45 -18.70 4.80
C ARG A 197 12.16 -17.84 3.56
N ALA A 198 11.31 -18.32 2.65
CA ALA A 198 10.87 -17.55 1.48
C ALA A 198 10.25 -16.21 1.88
N GLY A 199 9.42 -16.21 2.92
CA GLY A 199 8.80 -15.01 3.45
C GLY A 199 9.77 -14.02 4.07
N ARG A 200 10.77 -14.50 4.80
CA ARG A 200 11.84 -13.65 5.34
C ARG A 200 12.61 -12.95 4.22
N LEU A 201 12.98 -13.69 3.16
CA LEU A 201 13.64 -13.12 1.98
C LEU A 201 12.75 -12.10 1.26
N TYR A 202 11.47 -12.41 1.13
CA TYR A 202 10.50 -11.47 0.54
C TYR A 202 10.38 -10.19 1.36
N GLU A 203 10.25 -10.26 2.69
CA GLU A 203 10.23 -9.07 3.55
C GLU A 203 11.55 -8.28 3.48
N ILE A 204 12.70 -8.96 3.41
CA ILE A 204 13.99 -8.30 3.18
C ILE A 204 13.93 -7.47 1.90
N SER A 205 13.38 -8.01 0.79
CA SER A 205 13.28 -7.28 -0.48
C SER A 205 12.38 -6.05 -0.40
N LEU A 206 11.24 -6.15 0.28
CA LEU A 206 10.32 -5.03 0.48
C LEU A 206 10.98 -3.91 1.28
N ARG A 207 11.53 -4.25 2.45
CA ARG A 207 12.20 -3.27 3.34
C ARG A 207 13.42 -2.65 2.69
N TYR A 208 14.24 -3.43 2.01
CA TYR A 208 15.37 -2.93 1.23
C TYR A 208 14.92 -1.91 0.19
N HIS A 209 13.85 -2.21 -0.55
CA HIS A 209 13.29 -1.30 -1.54
C HIS A 209 12.78 0.00 -0.93
N THR A 210 12.00 -0.08 0.14
CA THR A 210 11.49 1.10 0.86
C THR A 210 12.63 1.97 1.42
N LEU A 211 13.64 1.34 2.02
CA LEU A 211 14.83 2.05 2.51
C LEU A 211 15.60 2.74 1.39
N GLY A 212 15.78 2.06 0.25
CA GLY A 212 16.43 2.62 -0.94
C GLY A 212 15.68 3.81 -1.53
N LEU A 213 14.34 3.73 -1.63
CA LEU A 213 13.50 4.83 -2.07
C LEU A 213 13.57 6.02 -1.10
N ALA A 214 13.52 5.76 0.21
CA ALA A 214 13.63 6.81 1.23
C ALA A 214 15.00 7.50 1.18
N TRP A 215 16.07 6.73 1.04
CA TRP A 215 17.44 7.25 0.88
C TRP A 215 17.59 8.10 -0.39
N ALA A 216 16.93 7.70 -1.49
CA ALA A 216 16.90 8.48 -2.72
C ALA A 216 16.10 9.80 -2.59
N GLY A 217 15.32 9.98 -1.51
CA GLY A 217 14.45 11.13 -1.31
C GLY A 217 13.12 11.05 -2.07
N SER A 218 12.71 9.81 -2.45
CA SER A 218 11.45 9.62 -3.17
C SER A 218 10.24 9.84 -2.24
N PRO A 219 9.23 10.62 -2.66
CA PRO A 219 7.97 10.73 -1.92
C PRO A 219 7.15 9.42 -1.95
N TYR A 220 7.56 8.45 -2.75
CA TYR A 220 6.93 7.13 -2.92
C TYR A 220 7.66 6.03 -2.14
N ALA A 221 8.40 6.40 -1.07
CA ALA A 221 9.12 5.47 -0.21
C ALA A 221 8.20 4.75 0.77
N TYR A 222 7.32 3.90 0.27
CA TYR A 222 6.37 3.09 1.04
C TYR A 222 6.05 1.78 0.31
N GLU A 223 5.55 0.79 1.07
CA GLU A 223 5.03 -0.44 0.50
C GLU A 223 3.54 -0.30 0.16
N GLY A 224 3.17 -0.73 -1.05
CA GLY A 224 1.77 -0.80 -1.48
C GLY A 224 1.09 -2.04 -0.89
N MET A 225 0.67 -1.97 0.38
CA MET A 225 -0.02 -3.06 1.06
C MET A 225 -1.47 -2.67 1.35
N GLY A 226 -2.41 -3.22 0.57
CA GLY A 226 -3.84 -2.97 0.75
C GLY A 226 -4.38 -3.38 2.12
N SER A 227 -3.71 -4.32 2.77
CA SER A 227 -4.01 -4.81 4.12
C SER A 227 -3.58 -3.87 5.26
N CYS A 228 -2.82 -2.81 4.97
CA CYS A 228 -2.16 -1.97 5.98
C CYS A 228 -2.45 -0.48 5.79
N LEU A 229 -3.69 -0.09 5.45
CA LEU A 229 -4.02 1.28 5.08
C LEU A 229 -5.01 1.96 6.04
N ALA A 230 -4.77 3.25 6.30
CA ALA A 230 -5.77 4.18 6.81
C ALA A 230 -5.77 5.44 5.94
N ILE A 231 -6.93 5.84 5.45
CA ILE A 231 -7.09 6.94 4.49
C ILE A 231 -8.06 7.96 5.07
N PRO A 232 -7.69 9.26 5.17
CA PRO A 232 -8.65 10.30 5.55
C PRO A 232 -9.81 10.37 4.55
N ALA A 233 -11.04 10.47 5.06
CA ALA A 233 -12.26 10.56 4.26
C ALA A 233 -12.19 11.62 3.15
N SER A 234 -11.59 12.77 3.45
CA SER A 234 -11.38 13.87 2.50
C SER A 234 -10.38 13.48 1.39
N ALA A 235 -9.27 12.82 1.74
CA ALA A 235 -8.26 12.37 0.77
C ALA A 235 -8.81 11.25 -0.12
N TYR A 236 -9.55 10.29 0.47
CA TYR A 236 -10.22 9.22 -0.27
C TYR A 236 -11.16 9.77 -1.36
N ALA A 237 -12.02 10.73 -1.02
CA ALA A 237 -12.92 11.37 -1.97
C ALA A 237 -12.16 12.15 -3.07
N ARG A 238 -11.06 12.85 -2.70
CA ARG A 238 -10.25 13.65 -3.63
C ARG A 238 -9.62 12.83 -4.74
N VAL A 239 -9.20 11.60 -4.46
CA VAL A 239 -8.58 10.70 -5.45
C VAL A 239 -9.59 9.83 -6.20
N GLY A 240 -10.88 9.91 -5.86
CA GLY A 240 -11.93 9.12 -6.53
C GLY A 240 -12.12 7.71 -5.95
N GLY A 241 -11.61 7.45 -4.74
CA GLY A 241 -11.71 6.17 -4.06
C GLY A 241 -10.76 5.10 -4.60
N PHE A 242 -10.95 3.85 -4.18
CA PHE A 242 -10.18 2.73 -4.73
C PHE A 242 -10.49 2.51 -6.22
N PRO A 243 -9.47 2.25 -7.06
CA PRO A 243 -9.67 1.90 -8.46
C PRO A 243 -10.28 0.49 -8.58
N LYS A 244 -11.24 0.34 -9.51
CA LYS A 244 -11.95 -0.93 -9.76
C LYS A 244 -11.07 -1.88 -10.57
N LYS A 245 -10.07 -2.48 -9.92
CA LYS A 245 -9.09 -3.39 -10.54
C LYS A 245 -9.01 -4.70 -9.77
N ASN A 246 -8.52 -5.75 -10.42
CA ASN A 246 -8.25 -7.04 -9.78
C ASN A 246 -6.91 -7.09 -9.07
N GLU A 247 -6.00 -6.21 -9.43
CA GLU A 247 -4.61 -6.21 -8.99
C GLU A 247 -4.10 -4.77 -8.89
N ILE A 248 -3.10 -4.57 -8.04
CA ILE A 248 -2.41 -3.29 -7.85
C ILE A 248 -3.33 -2.09 -7.55
N GLU A 249 -4.52 -2.34 -7.03
CA GLU A 249 -5.46 -1.30 -6.64
C GLU A 249 -4.92 -0.46 -5.49
N ASP A 250 -4.22 -1.10 -4.57
CA ASP A 250 -3.53 -0.51 -3.41
C ASP A 250 -2.36 0.37 -3.84
N PHE A 251 -1.48 -0.13 -4.71
CA PHE A 251 -0.40 0.67 -5.28
C PHE A 251 -0.93 1.87 -6.07
N THR A 252 -2.01 1.66 -6.83
CA THR A 252 -2.62 2.73 -7.64
C THR A 252 -3.24 3.81 -6.75
N VAL A 253 -4.05 3.44 -5.74
CA VAL A 253 -4.66 4.43 -4.83
C VAL A 253 -3.61 5.18 -4.03
N LEU A 254 -2.56 4.50 -3.55
CA LEU A 254 -1.45 5.15 -2.84
C LEU A 254 -0.68 6.13 -3.73
N ASN A 255 -0.44 5.75 -5.00
CA ASN A 255 0.18 6.65 -5.97
C ASN A 255 -0.64 7.94 -6.17
N ASP A 256 -1.97 7.83 -6.22
CA ASP A 256 -2.84 8.99 -6.38
C ASP A 256 -2.97 9.79 -5.07
N LEU A 257 -2.98 9.12 -3.92
CA LEU A 257 -2.97 9.76 -2.60
C LEU A 257 -1.68 10.57 -2.37
N ALA A 258 -0.52 10.04 -2.78
CA ALA A 258 0.76 10.74 -2.68
C ALA A 258 0.81 12.06 -3.47
N LYS A 259 -0.03 12.21 -4.50
CA LYS A 259 -0.19 13.45 -5.29
C LYS A 259 -1.03 14.52 -4.58
N VAL A 260 -1.80 14.15 -3.57
CA VAL A 260 -2.74 15.06 -2.87
C VAL A 260 -2.35 15.35 -1.42
N GLY A 261 -1.40 14.63 -0.84
CA GLY A 261 -0.90 14.85 0.52
C GLY A 261 0.22 13.88 0.87
N ARG A 262 0.69 13.92 2.12
CA ARG A 262 1.78 13.04 2.56
C ARG A 262 1.26 11.63 2.82
N ILE A 263 2.10 10.63 2.50
CA ILE A 263 1.92 9.25 2.94
C ILE A 263 2.78 9.07 4.20
N GLU A 264 2.14 8.82 5.34
CA GLU A 264 2.81 8.61 6.62
C GLU A 264 3.02 7.10 6.86
N ARG A 265 4.21 6.71 7.28
CA ARG A 265 4.51 5.35 7.71
C ARG A 265 4.40 5.28 9.22
N LEU A 266 3.61 4.34 9.71
CA LEU A 266 3.43 4.14 11.15
C LEU A 266 4.53 3.22 11.69
N ALA A 267 5.00 3.49 12.90
CA ALA A 267 6.03 2.71 13.59
C ALA A 267 5.49 1.90 14.78
N GLY A 268 4.16 1.81 14.90
CA GLY A 268 3.46 1.14 16.00
C GLY A 268 3.58 -0.39 15.97
N THR A 269 2.72 -1.05 16.72
CA THR A 269 2.62 -2.52 16.74
C THR A 269 2.24 -3.02 15.34
N PRO A 270 2.95 -4.04 14.80
CA PRO A 270 2.73 -4.48 13.44
C PRO A 270 1.36 -5.13 13.23
N VAL A 271 0.79 -4.93 12.04
CA VAL A 271 -0.29 -5.76 11.51
C VAL A 271 0.32 -7.10 11.09
N GLY A 272 -0.23 -8.20 11.60
CA GLY A 272 0.20 -9.55 11.25
C GLY A 272 -0.42 -9.99 9.92
N LEU A 273 0.38 -10.20 8.89
CA LEU A 273 -0.08 -10.68 7.58
C LEU A 273 0.08 -12.19 7.47
N ALA A 274 -0.85 -12.88 6.82
CA ALA A 274 -0.70 -14.31 6.58
C ALA A 274 0.42 -14.60 5.57
N GLY A 275 1.48 -15.27 6.01
CA GLY A 275 2.55 -15.77 5.16
C GLY A 275 2.16 -17.10 4.52
N ARG A 276 1.31 -17.07 3.48
CA ARG A 276 0.80 -18.26 2.80
C ARG A 276 0.97 -18.19 1.28
N ILE A 277 1.09 -19.36 0.67
CA ILE A 277 1.06 -19.47 -0.79
C ILE A 277 -0.35 -19.16 -1.29
N SER A 278 -0.44 -18.30 -2.31
CA SER A 278 -1.69 -18.02 -3.00
C SER A 278 -1.42 -17.86 -4.49
N THR A 279 -2.30 -18.42 -5.31
CA THR A 279 -2.27 -18.28 -6.77
C THR A 279 -3.43 -17.46 -7.30
N ARG A 280 -4.23 -16.84 -6.40
CA ARG A 280 -5.47 -16.12 -6.73
C ARG A 280 -5.20 -14.80 -7.47
N VAL A 281 -4.08 -14.15 -7.15
CA VAL A 281 -3.66 -12.88 -7.77
C VAL A 281 -2.22 -13.04 -8.27
N PRO A 282 -1.95 -12.82 -9.58
CA PRO A 282 -0.62 -13.03 -10.18
C PRO A 282 0.50 -12.17 -9.57
N THR A 283 0.19 -10.96 -9.12
CA THR A 283 1.16 -9.99 -8.56
C THR A 283 1.17 -9.96 -7.02
N SER A 284 0.55 -10.95 -6.36
CA SER A 284 0.39 -10.96 -4.90
C SER A 284 1.63 -11.47 -4.16
N THR A 285 1.73 -11.13 -2.87
CA THR A 285 2.67 -11.72 -1.90
C THR A 285 2.66 -13.25 -1.97
N GLY A 286 1.49 -13.87 -1.97
CA GLY A 286 1.35 -15.33 -2.04
C GLY A 286 1.96 -15.94 -3.31
N ARG A 287 1.93 -15.23 -4.44
CA ARG A 287 2.60 -15.67 -5.68
C ARG A 287 4.13 -15.57 -5.54
N ALA A 288 4.63 -14.46 -5.01
CA ALA A 288 6.07 -14.28 -4.77
C ALA A 288 6.61 -15.39 -3.83
N LEU A 289 5.90 -15.66 -2.75
CA LEU A 289 6.23 -16.75 -1.82
C LEU A 289 6.21 -18.12 -2.49
N SER A 290 5.21 -18.38 -3.37
CA SER A 290 5.12 -19.63 -4.12
C SER A 290 6.33 -19.87 -5.02
N VAL A 291 6.87 -18.82 -5.64
CA VAL A 291 8.08 -18.91 -6.50
C VAL A 291 9.31 -19.17 -5.63
N LEU A 292 9.50 -18.40 -4.58
CA LEU A 292 10.67 -18.50 -3.70
C LEU A 292 10.71 -19.83 -2.93
N ALA A 293 9.59 -20.30 -2.40
CA ALA A 293 9.55 -21.54 -1.62
C ALA A 293 9.82 -22.81 -2.46
N ARG A 294 9.49 -22.78 -3.77
CA ARG A 294 9.71 -23.92 -4.69
C ARG A 294 11.09 -23.95 -5.30
N GLN A 295 11.89 -22.90 -5.18
CA GLN A 295 13.20 -22.82 -5.79
C GLN A 295 14.25 -23.48 -4.90
N PRO A 296 14.87 -24.62 -5.30
CA PRO A 296 15.97 -25.19 -4.54
C PRO A 296 17.14 -24.19 -4.43
N GLY A 297 17.65 -24.00 -3.22
CA GLY A 297 18.71 -23.02 -2.99
C GLY A 297 18.27 -21.56 -3.15
N ALA A 298 16.99 -21.26 -2.98
CA ALA A 298 16.42 -19.91 -3.13
C ALA A 298 17.23 -18.83 -2.42
N GLN A 299 17.70 -19.11 -1.20
CA GLN A 299 18.52 -18.16 -0.44
C GLN A 299 19.83 -17.81 -1.17
N ALA A 300 20.52 -18.79 -1.72
CA ALA A 300 21.80 -18.58 -2.42
C ALA A 300 21.64 -17.83 -3.76
N SER A 301 20.48 -17.97 -4.40
CA SER A 301 20.17 -17.36 -5.69
C SER A 301 19.30 -16.09 -5.58
N PHE A 302 18.91 -15.72 -4.36
CA PHE A 302 18.06 -14.55 -4.15
C PHE A 302 18.84 -13.25 -4.42
N GLN A 303 18.23 -12.39 -5.24
CA GLN A 303 18.85 -11.14 -5.67
C GLN A 303 18.01 -9.93 -5.25
N LEU A 304 18.70 -8.84 -4.97
CA LEU A 304 18.12 -7.51 -4.80
C LEU A 304 18.62 -6.57 -5.89
N ARG A 305 17.89 -5.50 -6.15
CA ARG A 305 18.39 -4.44 -7.03
C ARG A 305 19.71 -3.91 -6.52
N HIS A 306 20.64 -3.65 -7.44
CA HIS A 306 21.90 -3.02 -7.09
C HIS A 306 21.67 -1.66 -6.42
N PRO A 307 22.40 -1.29 -5.33
CA PRO A 307 22.24 0.01 -4.68
C PRO A 307 22.39 1.22 -5.60
N LEU A 308 23.19 1.08 -6.66
CA LEU A 308 23.39 2.14 -7.65
C LEU A 308 22.11 2.58 -8.35
N VAL A 309 21.09 1.74 -8.54
CA VAL A 309 19.84 2.19 -9.15
C VAL A 309 19.15 3.25 -8.31
N TYR A 310 19.25 3.14 -6.98
CA TYR A 310 18.72 4.16 -6.06
C TYR A 310 19.57 5.43 -6.05
N ALA A 311 20.89 5.33 -6.29
CA ALA A 311 21.76 6.49 -6.45
C ALA A 311 21.40 7.29 -7.73
N HIS A 312 21.07 6.60 -8.83
CA HIS A 312 20.59 7.23 -10.06
C HIS A 312 19.22 7.89 -9.84
N LEU A 313 18.29 7.22 -9.13
CA LEU A 313 17.02 7.82 -8.74
C LEU A 313 17.22 9.08 -7.87
N ALA A 314 18.12 9.03 -6.90
CA ALA A 314 18.46 10.19 -6.06
C ALA A 314 18.99 11.37 -6.89
N ALA A 315 19.84 11.08 -7.87
CA ALA A 315 20.33 12.13 -8.78
C ALA A 315 19.18 12.76 -9.59
N TRP A 316 18.26 11.94 -10.12
CA TRP A 316 17.08 12.44 -10.83
C TRP A 316 16.17 13.29 -9.94
N ILE A 317 15.85 12.82 -8.72
CA ILE A 317 15.03 13.59 -7.76
C ILE A 317 15.65 14.94 -7.41
N ARG A 318 16.98 15.01 -7.30
CA ARG A 318 17.69 16.29 -7.13
C ARG A 318 17.53 17.23 -8.33
N VAL A 319 17.54 16.68 -9.55
CA VAL A 319 17.24 17.44 -10.76
C VAL A 319 15.83 18.01 -10.69
N LEU A 320 14.82 17.22 -10.33
CA LEU A 320 13.45 17.70 -10.16
C LEU A 320 13.34 18.81 -9.11
N ALA A 321 14.01 18.65 -7.98
CA ALA A 321 14.07 19.70 -6.94
C ALA A 321 14.78 20.97 -7.39
N ALA A 322 15.84 20.86 -8.20
CA ALA A 322 16.54 22.01 -8.77
C ALA A 322 15.67 22.77 -9.78
N LEU A 323 14.91 22.04 -10.61
CA LEU A 323 13.95 22.62 -11.57
C LEU A 323 12.82 23.37 -10.86
N ALA A 324 12.32 22.84 -9.74
CA ALA A 324 11.29 23.51 -8.95
C ALA A 324 11.74 24.89 -8.42
N ARG A 325 13.04 25.05 -8.13
CA ARG A 325 13.63 26.32 -7.66
C ARG A 325 13.99 27.30 -8.78
N ARG A 326 14.22 26.81 -9.99
CA ARG A 326 14.73 27.58 -11.15
C ARG A 326 13.89 27.27 -12.38
N SER A 327 12.75 27.82 -12.51
CA SER A 327 11.73 27.47 -13.53
C SER A 327 12.13 27.62 -15.02
N ASP A 328 13.39 27.91 -15.37
CA ASP A 328 13.70 28.46 -16.71
C ASP A 328 14.51 27.53 -17.65
N ASP A 329 15.11 26.38 -17.18
CA ASP A 329 15.90 25.53 -18.09
C ASP A 329 15.98 24.06 -17.66
N VAL A 330 15.45 23.18 -18.49
CA VAL A 330 15.46 21.70 -18.29
C VAL A 330 16.85 21.09 -18.56
N HIS A 331 17.68 21.74 -19.34
CA HIS A 331 18.99 21.19 -19.75
C HIS A 331 20.11 21.42 -18.74
N THR A 332 20.07 22.54 -18.01
CA THR A 332 21.11 22.90 -17.03
C THR A 332 21.21 21.93 -15.85
N PRO A 333 20.11 21.39 -15.28
CA PRO A 333 20.22 20.42 -14.18
C PRO A 333 20.79 19.07 -14.56
N LEU A 334 20.60 18.61 -15.80
CA LEU A 334 21.20 17.34 -16.27
C LEU A 334 22.71 17.44 -16.42
N SER A 335 23.24 18.60 -16.80
CA SER A 335 24.68 18.85 -16.82
C SER A 335 25.32 18.91 -15.42
N ALA A 336 24.50 19.07 -14.36
CA ALA A 336 24.93 19.03 -12.97
C ALA A 336 24.90 17.60 -12.37
N LEU A 337 24.52 16.57 -13.15
CA LEU A 337 24.69 15.19 -12.72
C LEU A 337 26.18 14.90 -12.47
N PRO A 338 26.54 14.04 -11.52
CA PRO A 338 27.92 13.74 -11.20
C PRO A 338 28.59 12.95 -12.35
N HIS A 339 28.95 13.65 -13.41
CA HIS A 339 29.76 13.09 -14.50
C HIS A 339 31.16 12.77 -13.97
N GLY A 340 31.60 11.52 -14.12
CA GLY A 340 32.95 11.12 -13.77
C GLY A 340 33.15 10.44 -12.42
N THR A 341 32.08 10.12 -11.70
CA THR A 341 32.19 9.13 -10.61
C THR A 341 32.31 7.72 -11.19
N PRO A 342 33.23 6.88 -10.75
CA PRO A 342 33.56 5.60 -11.40
C PRO A 342 32.39 4.62 -11.57
N PHE A 343 31.31 4.81 -10.83
CA PHE A 343 30.15 3.89 -10.81
C PHE A 343 28.84 4.55 -11.24
N PHE A 344 28.80 5.88 -11.44
CA PHE A 344 27.60 6.56 -11.87
C PHE A 344 27.52 6.62 -13.40
N ARG A 345 26.48 6.01 -13.96
CA ARG A 345 26.23 5.92 -15.40
C ARG A 345 25.22 6.96 -15.84
N ALA A 346 25.68 8.20 -16.01
CA ALA A 346 24.83 9.31 -16.48
C ALA A 346 24.20 8.99 -17.84
N ASP A 347 24.92 8.33 -18.73
CA ASP A 347 24.46 7.86 -20.02
C ASP A 347 23.23 6.94 -19.91
N LEU A 348 23.28 5.93 -19.02
CA LEU A 348 22.15 5.03 -18.79
C LEU A 348 20.93 5.76 -18.18
N LEU A 349 21.16 6.70 -17.27
CA LEU A 349 20.09 7.48 -16.68
C LEU A 349 19.38 8.34 -17.74
N GLU A 350 20.16 9.02 -18.59
CA GLU A 350 19.61 9.87 -19.67
C GLU A 350 18.86 9.03 -20.70
N GLU A 351 19.39 7.86 -21.08
CA GLU A 351 18.74 6.93 -22.00
C GLU A 351 17.39 6.45 -21.43
N ALA A 352 17.39 5.92 -20.20
CA ALA A 352 16.18 5.43 -19.54
C ALA A 352 15.11 6.55 -19.39
N LEU A 353 15.50 7.75 -18.94
CA LEU A 353 14.57 8.88 -18.82
C LEU A 353 14.02 9.34 -20.17
N SER A 354 14.84 9.29 -21.24
CA SER A 354 14.43 9.63 -22.60
C SER A 354 13.43 8.64 -23.14
N GLU A 355 13.69 7.33 -23.01
CA GLU A 355 12.79 6.27 -23.46
C GLU A 355 11.45 6.30 -22.74
N MET A 356 11.43 6.65 -21.45
CA MET A 356 10.22 6.83 -20.64
C MET A 356 9.45 8.11 -20.97
N GLY A 357 9.98 9.01 -21.80
CA GLY A 357 9.38 10.33 -22.06
C GLY A 357 9.41 11.27 -20.85
N ALA A 358 10.27 11.02 -19.85
CA ALA A 358 10.33 11.78 -18.61
C ALA A 358 10.68 13.26 -18.83
N PHE A 359 11.53 13.56 -19.81
CA PHE A 359 11.89 14.94 -20.14
C PHE A 359 10.73 15.76 -20.69
N GLU A 360 9.85 15.13 -21.49
CA GLU A 360 8.63 15.78 -22.00
C GLU A 360 7.63 16.06 -20.87
N ALA A 361 7.40 15.04 -20.02
CA ALA A 361 6.53 15.16 -18.86
C ALA A 361 6.99 16.26 -17.90
N VAL A 362 8.30 16.38 -17.68
CA VAL A 362 8.89 17.45 -16.86
C VAL A 362 8.70 18.81 -17.50
N ARG A 363 8.95 18.97 -18.83
CA ARG A 363 8.71 20.26 -19.53
C ARG A 363 7.27 20.71 -19.41
N GLU A 364 6.34 19.78 -19.54
CA GLU A 364 4.91 20.09 -19.37
C GLU A 364 4.59 20.51 -17.93
N ALA A 365 5.15 19.82 -16.92
CA ALA A 365 4.92 20.10 -15.50
C ALA A 365 5.41 21.50 -15.07
N ILE A 366 6.50 22.01 -15.69
CA ILE A 366 7.06 23.33 -15.37
C ILE A 366 6.52 24.46 -16.26
N ARG A 367 5.72 24.14 -17.29
CA ARG A 367 5.20 25.14 -18.25
C ARG A 367 4.32 26.20 -17.58
N GLU A 368 3.55 25.81 -16.58
CA GLU A 368 2.73 26.75 -15.82
C GLU A 368 3.51 27.35 -14.65
N PRO A 369 3.50 28.68 -14.46
CA PRO A 369 4.12 29.31 -13.30
C PRO A 369 3.56 28.80 -11.97
N GLY A 370 4.37 28.79 -10.93
CA GLY A 370 3.98 28.40 -9.57
C GLY A 370 5.10 28.69 -8.58
N ASP A 371 4.78 28.63 -7.29
CA ASP A 371 5.82 28.61 -6.27
C ASP A 371 6.58 27.27 -6.29
N GLU A 372 7.73 27.19 -5.62
CA GLU A 372 8.59 25.99 -5.57
C GLU A 372 7.79 24.75 -5.18
N ARG A 373 6.92 24.86 -4.19
CA ARG A 373 6.11 23.75 -3.68
C ARG A 373 5.12 23.23 -4.73
N THR A 374 4.44 24.14 -5.42
CA THR A 374 3.47 23.80 -6.48
C THR A 374 4.16 23.14 -7.66
N VAL A 375 5.29 23.70 -8.11
CA VAL A 375 6.08 23.14 -9.21
C VAL A 375 6.62 21.76 -8.83
N LEU A 376 7.19 21.60 -7.64
CA LEU A 376 7.69 20.31 -7.17
C LEU A 376 6.58 19.26 -7.09
N SER A 377 5.39 19.61 -6.61
CA SER A 377 4.23 18.72 -6.57
C SER A 377 3.82 18.24 -7.97
N ARG A 378 3.82 19.15 -8.98
CA ARG A 378 3.54 18.78 -10.37
C ARG A 378 4.62 17.87 -10.96
N LEU A 379 5.89 18.15 -10.66
CA LEU A 379 7.01 17.31 -11.08
C LEU A 379 6.92 15.90 -10.50
N HIS A 380 6.63 15.77 -9.21
CA HIS A 380 6.40 14.46 -8.60
C HIS A 380 5.12 13.77 -9.12
N SER A 381 4.12 14.53 -9.54
CA SER A 381 2.93 13.94 -10.17
C SER A 381 3.21 13.45 -11.60
N SER A 382 4.12 14.09 -12.31
CA SER A 382 4.53 13.67 -13.66
C SER A 382 5.56 12.54 -13.66
N PHE A 383 6.33 12.40 -12.58
CA PHE A 383 7.26 11.30 -12.33
C PHE A 383 6.86 10.60 -11.03
N ASP A 384 5.84 9.78 -11.11
CA ASP A 384 5.15 9.18 -9.96
C ASP A 384 5.74 7.80 -9.55
N ALA A 385 5.02 7.06 -8.70
CA ALA A 385 5.47 5.75 -8.22
C ALA A 385 5.64 4.74 -9.36
N PHE A 386 4.80 4.78 -10.41
CA PHE A 386 4.93 3.93 -11.58
C PHE A 386 6.19 4.29 -12.36
N SER A 387 6.40 5.57 -12.65
CA SER A 387 7.62 6.06 -13.33
C SER A 387 8.88 5.76 -12.52
N THR A 388 8.81 5.86 -11.18
CA THR A 388 9.91 5.51 -10.28
C THR A 388 10.28 4.02 -10.44
N ARG A 389 9.31 3.12 -10.38
CA ARG A 389 9.51 1.68 -10.58
C ARG A 389 10.10 1.38 -11.96
N ASP A 390 9.51 1.97 -12.98
CA ASP A 390 9.92 1.74 -14.38
C ASP A 390 11.35 2.23 -14.64
N LEU A 391 11.77 3.36 -14.02
CA LEU A 391 13.17 3.80 -14.07
C LEU A 391 14.12 2.81 -13.41
N LEU A 392 13.78 2.30 -12.21
CA LEU A 392 14.64 1.33 -11.52
C LEU A 392 14.78 0.03 -12.33
N ASP A 393 13.71 -0.40 -13.01
CA ASP A 393 13.73 -1.58 -13.87
C ASP A 393 14.53 -1.31 -15.16
N ALA A 394 14.37 -0.15 -15.80
CA ALA A 394 15.15 0.24 -16.98
C ALA A 394 16.66 0.31 -16.67
N LEU A 395 17.05 0.88 -15.53
CA LEU A 395 18.45 0.94 -15.11
C LEU A 395 19.04 -0.46 -14.85
N ARG A 396 18.26 -1.37 -14.24
CA ARG A 396 18.66 -2.77 -14.06
C ARG A 396 18.89 -3.46 -15.40
N ASP A 397 17.93 -3.34 -16.28
CA ASP A 397 17.93 -4.02 -17.59
C ASP A 397 18.93 -3.39 -18.57
N GLY A 398 19.23 -2.10 -18.41
CA GLY A 398 20.24 -1.35 -19.15
C GLY A 398 21.69 -1.60 -18.72
N GLY A 399 21.93 -2.41 -17.68
CA GLY A 399 23.29 -2.83 -17.31
C GLY A 399 23.71 -2.69 -15.84
N ILE A 400 22.82 -2.18 -14.97
CA ILE A 400 23.07 -2.19 -13.50
C ILE A 400 22.40 -3.45 -12.93
N ALA A 401 22.99 -4.61 -13.21
CA ALA A 401 22.43 -5.91 -12.83
C ALA A 401 22.20 -6.02 -11.32
N SER A 402 21.14 -6.78 -10.94
CA SER A 402 20.89 -7.13 -9.54
C SER A 402 22.06 -7.90 -8.94
N LEU A 403 22.24 -7.81 -7.63
CA LEU A 403 23.28 -8.50 -6.86
C LEU A 403 22.68 -9.60 -5.98
N PRO A 404 23.48 -10.60 -5.59
CA PRO A 404 23.13 -11.48 -4.48
C PRO A 404 22.71 -10.65 -3.26
N TYR A 405 21.67 -11.07 -2.55
CA TYR A 405 21.04 -10.22 -1.53
C TYR A 405 21.99 -9.79 -0.42
N LEU A 406 22.92 -10.66 0.02
CA LEU A 406 23.93 -10.30 1.05
C LEU A 406 24.88 -9.22 0.56
N GLU A 407 25.33 -9.33 -0.68
CA GLU A 407 26.19 -8.35 -1.34
C GLU A 407 25.46 -7.00 -1.47
N ALA A 408 24.23 -7.03 -2.00
CA ALA A 408 23.41 -5.83 -2.11
C ALA A 408 23.16 -5.15 -0.76
N LEU A 409 22.92 -5.93 0.30
CA LEU A 409 22.73 -5.41 1.66
C LEU A 409 24.01 -4.76 2.22
N ALA A 410 25.17 -5.38 1.99
CA ALA A 410 26.46 -4.85 2.43
C ALA A 410 26.88 -3.58 1.69
N GLU A 411 26.65 -3.53 0.36
CA GLU A 411 27.01 -2.38 -0.47
C GLU A 411 26.03 -1.18 -0.33
N ALA A 412 24.81 -1.41 0.14
CA ALA A 412 23.79 -0.38 0.20
C ALA A 412 24.04 0.59 1.38
N PRO A 413 24.25 1.90 1.12
CA PRO A 413 24.52 2.89 2.19
C PRO A 413 23.33 3.12 3.12
N PHE A 414 22.12 2.73 2.69
CA PHE A 414 20.89 2.92 3.44
C PHE A 414 20.52 1.77 4.38
N THR A 415 21.20 0.62 4.30
CA THR A 415 20.93 -0.52 5.18
C THR A 415 21.60 -0.39 6.53
N GLY A 416 22.84 0.12 6.57
CA GLY A 416 23.70 0.13 7.73
C GLY A 416 24.37 -1.23 8.01
N LEU A 417 24.53 -2.06 6.96
CA LEU A 417 25.08 -3.41 7.05
C LEU A 417 26.47 -3.55 6.38
N ALA A 418 27.14 -2.45 6.03
CA ALA A 418 28.41 -2.47 5.29
C ALA A 418 29.49 -3.40 5.89
N ASP A 419 29.58 -3.47 7.21
CA ASP A 419 30.59 -4.30 7.92
C ASP A 419 29.94 -5.53 8.60
N SER A 420 28.68 -5.85 8.23
CA SER A 420 27.96 -6.97 8.86
C SER A 420 28.39 -8.30 8.27
N THR A 421 28.63 -9.28 9.13
CA THR A 421 28.83 -10.69 8.79
C THR A 421 27.54 -11.51 9.01
N GLU A 422 26.41 -10.85 9.26
CA GLU A 422 25.13 -11.51 9.48
C GLU A 422 24.60 -12.08 8.14
N GLU A 423 24.26 -13.35 8.12
CA GLU A 423 23.73 -14.05 6.96
C GLU A 423 22.36 -14.70 7.24
N ASP A 424 21.93 -14.73 8.51
CA ASP A 424 20.64 -15.31 8.88
C ASP A 424 19.50 -14.41 8.41
N PRO A 425 18.59 -14.92 7.56
CA PRO A 425 17.49 -14.12 7.02
C PRO A 425 16.54 -13.54 8.08
N GLU A 426 16.34 -14.21 9.23
CA GLU A 426 15.49 -13.68 10.29
C GLU A 426 16.13 -12.48 10.98
N SER A 427 17.41 -12.59 11.30
CA SER A 427 18.20 -11.51 11.89
C SER A 427 18.26 -10.28 10.97
N LEU A 428 18.52 -10.49 9.68
CA LEU A 428 18.54 -9.44 8.66
C LEU A 428 17.18 -8.78 8.49
N ARG A 429 16.11 -9.57 8.38
CA ARG A 429 14.72 -9.06 8.31
C ARG A 429 14.40 -8.18 9.51
N ALA A 430 14.68 -8.66 10.72
CA ALA A 430 14.41 -7.93 11.95
C ALA A 430 15.26 -6.64 12.06
N PHE A 431 16.50 -6.67 11.57
CA PHE A 431 17.35 -5.49 11.52
C PHE A 431 16.78 -4.42 10.56
N LEU A 432 16.43 -4.79 9.32
CA LEU A 432 15.85 -3.87 8.34
C LEU A 432 14.48 -3.33 8.81
N ALA A 433 13.68 -4.16 9.49
CA ALA A 433 12.43 -3.75 10.11
C ALA A 433 12.63 -2.63 11.15
N ARG A 434 13.66 -2.72 11.99
CA ARG A 434 14.00 -1.64 12.94
C ARG A 434 14.43 -0.38 12.20
N ARG A 435 15.29 -0.49 11.18
CA ARG A 435 15.73 0.65 10.36
C ARG A 435 14.55 1.37 9.69
N GLU A 436 13.58 0.63 9.19
CA GLU A 436 12.38 1.20 8.58
C GLU A 436 11.51 1.94 9.61
N ARG A 437 11.35 1.40 10.83
CA ARG A 437 10.66 2.07 11.94
C ARG A 437 11.36 3.36 12.38
N ASP A 438 12.70 3.33 12.46
CA ASP A 438 13.49 4.51 12.80
C ASP A 438 13.26 5.64 11.79
N LEU A 439 13.19 5.30 10.49
CA LEU A 439 12.88 6.27 9.44
C LEU A 439 11.45 6.81 9.53
N ALA A 440 10.48 5.98 9.90
CA ALA A 440 9.09 6.40 10.08
C ALA A 440 8.93 7.37 11.26
N SER A 441 9.76 7.21 12.29
CA SER A 441 9.79 8.05 13.50
C SER A 441 10.61 9.33 13.35
N ALA A 442 11.42 9.45 12.28
CA ALA A 442 12.25 10.64 12.07
C ALA A 442 11.39 11.82 11.60
N PRO A 443 11.64 13.05 12.11
CA PRO A 443 10.95 14.22 11.60
C PRO A 443 11.20 14.35 10.09
N ALA A 444 10.15 14.71 9.34
CA ALA A 444 10.19 14.89 7.90
C ALA A 444 11.22 15.96 7.50
N GLY A 445 12.46 15.56 7.34
CA GLY A 445 13.57 16.34 6.82
C GLY A 445 14.16 15.56 5.65
N VAL A 446 14.47 16.28 4.57
CA VAL A 446 15.24 15.70 3.46
C VAL A 446 16.53 15.12 4.06
N PRO A 447 16.79 13.81 3.99
CA PRO A 447 18.06 13.28 4.46
C PRO A 447 19.19 13.99 3.69
N SER A 448 20.15 14.52 4.41
CA SER A 448 21.39 15.02 3.81
C SER A 448 22.10 13.81 3.22
N LEU A 449 22.02 13.65 1.91
CA LEU A 449 22.68 12.61 1.15
C LEU A 449 24.17 12.94 1.10
N GLU A 450 24.96 12.39 2.01
CA GLU A 450 26.37 12.14 1.75
C GLU A 450 26.44 10.95 0.79
N ILE A 451 26.74 11.23 -0.48
CA ILE A 451 27.21 10.17 -1.39
C ILE A 451 28.55 9.74 -0.81
N PRO A 452 28.77 8.44 -0.52
CA PRO A 452 30.07 7.97 -0.12
C PRO A 452 31.09 8.46 -1.16
N GLN A 453 32.05 9.29 -0.71
CA GLN A 453 33.23 9.53 -1.48
C GLN A 453 34.00 8.21 -1.45
N ALA A 454 34.14 7.55 -2.60
CA ALA A 454 34.94 6.36 -2.78
C ALA A 454 36.43 6.65 -2.51
#